data_a5ddd3961b51147d2e99dbb58eae8562
#
_entry.id   a5ddd3961b51147d2e99dbb58eae8562
#
_cell.length_a   1.000
_cell.length_b   1.000
_cell.length_c   1.000
_cell.angle_alpha   90.00
_cell.angle_beta   90.00
_cell.angle_gamma   90.00
#
_symmetry.space_group_name_H-M   'P 1'
#
loop_
_entity.id
_entity.type
_entity.pdbx_description
1 polymer ?
#
loop_
_entity_poly.entity_id
_entity_poly.type
_entity_poly.pdbx_seq_one_letter_code
_entity_poly.pdbx_strand_id
1 'polypeptide(L)'
;MDIQVKNGSALNVSEQVFGREYNEALVHQAVVAYLAGGRAGTKRQLSRAEVSGGNTKPWRQKGTGRARAGTSRGPIWRTGGVTFAARPRDFSQKMNRKAYRAAMRSIFSELLRQDRLVVVESLTVEAPKTKQVIKALNDLGVEKGKRLIVTEAMDEALLLGSRNVIELGYRTAGTLDPVSLVEADKVVITQGALKMVEEWLS
;
A
#
# COMPACT_ATOMS: atom_id res chain seq x y z
N MET A 1 8.17 -23.81 -14.91
CA MET A 1 6.74 -24.20 -14.89
C MET A 1 5.98 -23.45 -15.97
N ASP A 2 4.93 -24.03 -16.53
CA ASP A 2 4.18 -23.40 -17.63
C ASP A 2 2.91 -22.76 -17.11
N ILE A 3 2.70 -21.47 -17.46
CA ILE A 3 1.49 -20.72 -17.14
C ILE A 3 0.69 -20.54 -18.41
N GLN A 4 -0.61 -20.85 -18.34
CA GLN A 4 -1.54 -20.65 -19.46
C GLN A 4 -1.78 -19.15 -19.67
N VAL A 5 -1.51 -18.67 -20.89
CA VAL A 5 -1.84 -17.30 -21.30
C VAL A 5 -3.23 -17.30 -21.93
N LYS A 6 -4.12 -16.45 -21.45
CA LYS A 6 -5.44 -16.27 -22.08
C LYS A 6 -5.27 -15.67 -23.47
N ASN A 7 -5.81 -16.32 -24.46
CA ASN A 7 -5.73 -15.98 -25.87
C ASN A 7 -4.32 -16.09 -26.47
N GLY A 8 -3.39 -16.86 -25.83
CA GLY A 8 -2.03 -17.03 -26.29
C GLY A 8 -1.45 -18.41 -26.00
N SER A 9 -0.18 -18.61 -26.34
CA SER A 9 0.58 -19.83 -26.05
C SER A 9 1.00 -19.86 -24.58
N ALA A 10 1.19 -21.06 -24.02
CA ALA A 10 1.73 -21.23 -22.67
C ALA A 10 3.11 -20.54 -22.53
N LEU A 11 3.30 -19.85 -21.43
CA LEU A 11 4.56 -19.16 -21.11
C LEU A 11 5.33 -19.98 -20.07
N ASN A 12 6.59 -20.29 -20.39
CA ASN A 12 7.48 -20.93 -19.43
C ASN A 12 8.08 -19.86 -18.50
N VAL A 13 7.90 -20.06 -17.17
CA VAL A 13 8.40 -19.15 -16.13
C VAL A 13 9.21 -19.90 -15.08
N SER A 14 10.07 -19.16 -14.37
CA SER A 14 10.96 -19.70 -13.34
C SER A 14 10.17 -20.22 -12.13
N GLU A 15 10.38 -21.48 -11.80
CA GLU A 15 9.83 -22.10 -10.59
C GLU A 15 10.38 -21.48 -9.30
N GLN A 16 11.60 -20.92 -9.36
CA GLN A 16 12.20 -20.22 -8.23
C GLN A 16 11.43 -18.96 -7.83
N VAL A 17 10.72 -18.34 -8.78
CA VAL A 17 9.92 -17.12 -8.56
C VAL A 17 8.46 -17.46 -8.25
N PHE A 18 7.86 -18.39 -8.99
CA PHE A 18 6.41 -18.66 -8.94
C PHE A 18 6.04 -19.97 -8.25
N GLY A 19 7.03 -20.78 -7.82
CA GLY A 19 6.82 -22.05 -7.13
C GLY A 19 7.12 -22.04 -5.64
N ARG A 20 7.24 -20.86 -4.99
CA ARG A 20 7.58 -20.75 -3.57
C ARG A 20 6.41 -21.13 -2.65
N GLU A 21 6.77 -21.71 -1.50
CA GLU A 21 5.82 -21.90 -0.41
C GLU A 21 5.32 -20.56 0.13
N TYR A 22 4.05 -20.54 0.56
CA TYR A 22 3.46 -19.34 1.13
C TYR A 22 4.00 -19.08 2.54
N ASN A 23 4.58 -17.90 2.73
CA ASN A 23 5.08 -17.43 4.02
C ASN A 23 4.26 -16.24 4.51
N GLU A 24 3.21 -16.53 5.29
CA GLU A 24 2.26 -15.54 5.79
C GLU A 24 2.95 -14.45 6.63
N ALA A 25 3.86 -14.83 7.53
CA ALA A 25 4.54 -13.88 8.40
C ALA A 25 5.37 -12.85 7.61
N LEU A 26 6.06 -13.31 6.56
CA LEU A 26 6.87 -12.44 5.71
C LEU A 26 5.99 -11.52 4.85
N VAL A 27 4.90 -12.02 4.30
CA VAL A 27 3.91 -11.23 3.53
C VAL A 27 3.27 -10.19 4.43
N HIS A 28 2.83 -10.57 5.64
CA HIS A 28 2.27 -9.64 6.63
C HIS A 28 3.27 -8.52 6.97
N GLN A 29 4.54 -8.86 7.20
CA GLN A 29 5.57 -7.85 7.48
C GLN A 29 5.73 -6.87 6.32
N ALA A 30 5.73 -7.34 5.06
CA ALA A 30 5.82 -6.48 3.88
C ALA A 30 4.61 -5.54 3.75
N VAL A 31 3.40 -6.05 3.97
CA VAL A 31 2.15 -5.27 3.95
C VAL A 31 2.15 -4.20 5.04
N VAL A 32 2.50 -4.56 6.28
CA VAL A 32 2.54 -3.62 7.41
C VAL A 32 3.60 -2.53 7.19
N ALA A 33 4.80 -2.90 6.69
CA ALA A 33 5.85 -1.94 6.38
C ALA A 33 5.42 -0.95 5.30
N TYR A 34 4.76 -1.42 4.24
CA TYR A 34 4.24 -0.59 3.17
C TYR A 34 3.17 0.39 3.67
N LEU A 35 2.17 -0.10 4.41
CA LEU A 35 1.10 0.74 4.97
C LEU A 35 1.64 1.76 6.00
N ALA A 36 2.62 1.37 6.80
CA ALA A 36 3.26 2.26 7.76
C ALA A 36 4.02 3.40 7.05
N GLY A 37 4.71 3.11 5.94
CA GLY A 37 5.39 4.11 5.12
C GLY A 37 4.46 5.15 4.48
N GLY A 38 3.21 4.79 4.19
CA GLY A 38 2.19 5.70 3.65
C GLY A 38 1.61 6.69 4.67
N ARG A 39 1.91 6.53 5.98
CA ARG A 39 1.37 7.42 7.02
C ARG A 39 2.13 8.74 7.08
N ALA A 40 1.43 9.85 6.86
CA ALA A 40 2.04 11.20 6.86
C ALA A 40 2.62 11.63 8.22
N GLY A 41 2.09 11.14 9.34
CA GLY A 41 2.63 11.40 10.68
C GLY A 41 2.61 12.87 11.14
N THR A 42 1.76 13.71 10.56
CA THR A 42 1.76 15.18 10.75
C THR A 42 1.09 15.66 12.04
N LYS A 43 0.49 14.77 12.82
CA LYS A 43 -0.22 15.14 14.06
C LYS A 43 0.71 15.88 15.02
N ARG A 44 0.29 17.08 15.47
CA ARG A 44 1.00 17.89 16.44
C ARG A 44 0.06 18.44 17.50
N GLN A 45 0.54 18.52 18.72
CA GLN A 45 -0.11 19.16 19.85
C GLN A 45 0.91 20.08 20.54
N LEU A 46 0.41 21.13 21.21
CA LEU A 46 1.28 22.04 21.95
C LEU A 46 1.58 21.48 23.35
N SER A 47 2.84 21.41 23.71
CA SER A 47 3.29 21.16 25.06
C SER A 47 3.23 22.45 25.89
N ARG A 48 3.36 22.33 27.21
CA ARG A 48 3.35 23.51 28.11
C ARG A 48 4.42 24.57 27.76
N ALA A 49 5.48 24.18 27.10
CA ALA A 49 6.55 25.10 26.68
C ALA A 49 6.15 25.95 25.47
N GLU A 50 5.26 25.42 24.62
CA GLU A 50 4.85 26.03 23.35
C GLU A 50 3.54 26.83 23.47
N VAL A 51 2.71 26.50 24.46
CA VAL A 51 1.47 27.25 24.71
C VAL A 51 1.80 28.69 25.10
N SER A 52 1.09 29.65 24.49
CA SER A 52 1.16 31.05 24.86
C SER A 52 0.74 31.28 26.31
N GLY A 53 1.42 32.20 26.97
CA GLY A 53 1.12 32.55 28.36
C GLY A 53 2.37 32.97 29.16
N GLY A 54 2.16 33.52 30.35
CA GLY A 54 3.24 33.98 31.23
C GLY A 54 4.00 32.84 31.92
N ASN A 55 5.27 33.11 32.24
CA ASN A 55 6.09 32.22 33.06
C ASN A 55 5.92 32.49 34.54
N THR A 56 5.15 33.51 34.92
CA THR A 56 4.93 33.92 36.30
C THR A 56 4.13 32.88 37.06
N LYS A 57 4.54 32.58 38.28
CA LYS A 57 3.82 31.69 39.19
C LYS A 57 2.46 32.35 39.54
N PRO A 58 1.30 31.66 39.37
CA PRO A 58 -0.02 32.25 39.58
C PRO A 58 -0.25 32.78 41.01
N TRP A 59 0.31 32.15 42.04
CA TRP A 59 0.27 32.56 43.43
C TRP A 59 1.44 31.98 44.23
N ARG A 60 1.65 32.50 45.43
CA ARG A 60 2.69 32.04 46.36
C ARG A 60 2.51 30.58 46.75
N GLN A 61 3.61 29.92 47.14
CA GLN A 61 3.67 28.46 47.40
C GLN A 61 2.79 28.00 48.58
N LYS A 62 2.61 28.86 49.60
CA LYS A 62 1.88 28.55 50.83
C LYS A 62 1.03 29.78 51.23
N GLY A 63 0.03 29.58 52.10
CA GLY A 63 -0.80 30.64 52.70
C GLY A 63 -1.87 31.21 51.81
N THR A 64 -2.37 30.48 50.77
CA THR A 64 -3.47 30.89 49.89
C THR A 64 -4.67 29.98 49.98
N GLY A 65 -4.61 28.86 50.73
CA GLY A 65 -5.67 27.85 50.77
C GLY A 65 -5.96 27.14 49.43
N ARG A 66 -5.23 27.46 48.36
CA ARG A 66 -5.37 26.89 47.02
C ARG A 66 -4.35 25.79 46.75
N ALA A 67 -4.67 24.90 45.80
CA ALA A 67 -3.70 23.93 45.33
C ALA A 67 -2.45 24.63 44.75
N ARG A 68 -1.30 24.02 44.92
CA ARG A 68 -0.01 24.58 44.41
C ARG A 68 -0.01 24.64 42.90
N ALA A 69 0.36 25.76 42.31
CA ALA A 69 0.51 25.94 40.87
C ALA A 69 1.82 26.64 40.53
N GLY A 70 2.58 26.08 39.63
CA GLY A 70 3.85 26.65 39.13
C GLY A 70 3.67 27.51 37.88
N THR A 71 2.68 27.20 37.05
CA THR A 71 2.36 27.92 35.81
C THR A 71 0.90 27.72 35.42
N SER A 72 0.33 28.68 34.74
CA SER A 72 -1.02 28.55 34.10
C SER A 72 -1.01 27.76 32.81
N ARG A 73 0.18 27.47 32.24
CA ARG A 73 0.33 26.68 30.98
C ARG A 73 0.37 25.17 31.20
N GLY A 74 0.23 24.72 32.45
CA GLY A 74 0.26 23.29 32.80
C GLY A 74 -0.94 22.54 32.27
N PRO A 75 -0.86 21.21 32.14
CA PRO A 75 -1.91 20.37 31.49
C PRO A 75 -3.20 20.30 32.29
N ILE A 76 -3.20 20.65 33.58
CA ILE A 76 -4.39 20.74 34.42
C ILE A 76 -5.25 21.99 34.18
N TRP A 77 -4.71 22.96 33.44
CA TRP A 77 -5.41 24.18 33.11
C TRP A 77 -6.15 24.05 31.77
N ARG A 78 -7.33 24.67 31.67
CA ARG A 78 -8.21 24.58 30.48
C ARG A 78 -7.50 24.96 29.17
N THR A 79 -6.59 25.93 29.21
CA THR A 79 -5.80 26.41 28.05
C THR A 79 -4.35 25.97 28.08
N GLY A 80 -4.01 25.02 28.97
CA GLY A 80 -2.66 24.53 29.13
C GLY A 80 -2.25 23.55 28.05
N GLY A 81 -0.95 23.26 27.99
CA GLY A 81 -0.38 22.30 27.05
C GLY A 81 -0.65 20.85 27.43
N VAL A 82 -0.61 19.96 26.46
CA VAL A 82 -0.74 18.51 26.67
C VAL A 82 0.50 17.95 27.35
N THR A 83 0.33 17.06 28.33
CA THR A 83 1.44 16.46 29.09
C THR A 83 2.41 15.71 28.21
N PHE A 84 1.91 14.82 27.38
CA PHE A 84 2.66 14.06 26.36
C PHE A 84 2.16 14.47 24.99
N ALA A 85 2.50 15.70 24.58
CA ALA A 85 2.05 16.26 23.32
C ALA A 85 2.53 15.42 22.12
N ALA A 86 1.62 15.03 21.26
CA ALA A 86 1.97 14.34 20.02
C ALA A 86 2.86 15.26 19.17
N ARG A 87 3.89 14.68 18.59
CA ARG A 87 4.83 15.35 17.67
C ARG A 87 4.76 14.67 16.30
N PRO A 88 5.01 15.41 15.21
CA PRO A 88 5.22 14.78 13.92
C PRO A 88 6.31 13.72 14.03
N ARG A 89 6.06 12.55 13.49
CA ARG A 89 6.99 11.43 13.48
C ARG A 89 6.92 10.65 12.20
N ASP A 90 8.02 10.05 11.82
CA ASP A 90 8.09 9.06 10.75
C ASP A 90 7.60 7.70 11.25
N PHE A 91 6.74 7.05 10.45
CA PHE A 91 6.21 5.71 10.71
C PHE A 91 6.85 4.67 9.81
N SER A 92 7.74 5.06 8.89
CA SER A 92 8.36 4.12 7.96
C SER A 92 9.08 2.99 8.69
N GLN A 93 8.99 1.79 8.13
CA GLN A 93 9.66 0.61 8.65
C GLN A 93 10.63 0.09 7.59
N LYS A 94 11.92 -0.02 7.96
CA LYS A 94 12.93 -0.57 7.08
C LYS A 94 12.71 -2.07 6.89
N MET A 95 12.71 -2.51 5.63
CA MET A 95 12.72 -3.93 5.26
C MET A 95 13.94 -4.23 4.39
N ASN A 96 14.58 -5.39 4.59
CA ASN A 96 15.71 -5.81 3.76
C ASN A 96 15.23 -6.14 2.34
N ARG A 97 15.97 -5.71 1.31
CA ARG A 97 15.60 -5.94 -0.10
C ARG A 97 15.37 -7.41 -0.43
N LYS A 98 16.23 -8.32 0.07
CA LYS A 98 16.07 -9.77 -0.13
C LYS A 98 14.78 -10.30 0.52
N ALA A 99 14.43 -9.81 1.73
CA ALA A 99 13.19 -10.19 2.41
C ALA A 99 11.95 -9.68 1.63
N TYR A 100 12.00 -8.44 1.14
CA TYR A 100 10.91 -7.87 0.32
C TYR A 100 10.70 -8.67 -0.98
N ARG A 101 11.78 -9.00 -1.71
CA ARG A 101 11.70 -9.85 -2.90
C ARG A 101 11.15 -11.24 -2.58
N ALA A 102 11.56 -11.84 -1.46
CA ALA A 102 11.03 -13.13 -1.03
C ALA A 102 9.53 -13.06 -0.69
N ALA A 103 9.07 -11.97 -0.06
CA ALA A 103 7.64 -11.73 0.17
C ALA A 103 6.86 -11.63 -1.16
N MET A 104 7.37 -10.88 -2.14
CA MET A 104 6.75 -10.76 -3.46
C MET A 104 6.68 -12.10 -4.21
N ARG A 105 7.76 -12.90 -4.16
CA ARG A 105 7.75 -14.27 -4.74
C ARG A 105 6.67 -15.14 -4.08
N SER A 106 6.54 -15.08 -2.75
CA SER A 106 5.52 -15.80 -2.01
C SER A 106 4.10 -15.37 -2.40
N ILE A 107 3.86 -14.05 -2.59
CA ILE A 107 2.57 -13.51 -3.04
C ILE A 107 2.24 -14.01 -4.45
N PHE A 108 3.15 -13.88 -5.41
CA PHE A 108 2.91 -14.32 -6.79
C PHE A 108 2.68 -15.83 -6.89
N SER A 109 3.44 -16.63 -6.12
CA SER A 109 3.27 -18.09 -6.06
C SER A 109 1.88 -18.46 -5.52
N GLU A 110 1.39 -17.74 -4.51
CA GLU A 110 0.08 -17.97 -3.94
C GLU A 110 -1.07 -17.52 -4.87
N LEU A 111 -0.91 -16.37 -5.55
CA LEU A 111 -1.86 -15.91 -6.55
C LEU A 111 -2.02 -16.92 -7.69
N LEU A 112 -0.93 -17.55 -8.10
CA LEU A 112 -0.96 -18.61 -9.13
C LEU A 112 -1.64 -19.87 -8.59
N ARG A 113 -1.32 -20.33 -7.36
CA ARG A 113 -1.89 -21.52 -6.73
C ARG A 113 -3.41 -21.41 -6.53
N GLN A 114 -3.90 -20.18 -6.28
CA GLN A 114 -5.32 -19.89 -6.09
C GLN A 114 -6.06 -19.54 -7.39
N ASP A 115 -5.41 -19.67 -8.57
CA ASP A 115 -5.97 -19.25 -9.86
C ASP A 115 -6.45 -17.79 -9.89
N ARG A 116 -5.80 -16.93 -9.13
CA ARG A 116 -6.08 -15.48 -9.09
C ARG A 116 -5.26 -14.68 -10.09
N LEU A 117 -4.18 -15.26 -10.63
CA LEU A 117 -3.32 -14.64 -11.64
C LEU A 117 -3.80 -15.01 -13.04
N VAL A 118 -4.22 -14.02 -13.82
CA VAL A 118 -4.66 -14.16 -15.21
C VAL A 118 -3.62 -13.50 -16.11
N VAL A 119 -2.90 -14.30 -16.89
CA VAL A 119 -1.90 -13.79 -17.83
C VAL A 119 -2.56 -13.57 -19.18
N VAL A 120 -2.32 -12.40 -19.79
CA VAL A 120 -2.81 -12.02 -21.12
C VAL A 120 -1.63 -11.59 -22.01
N GLU A 121 -1.75 -11.77 -23.30
CA GLU A 121 -0.72 -11.35 -24.25
C GLU A 121 -0.54 -9.83 -24.24
N SER A 122 -1.65 -9.12 -24.41
CA SER A 122 -1.71 -7.65 -24.35
C SER A 122 -3.10 -7.21 -23.86
N LEU A 123 -3.18 -6.04 -23.27
CA LEU A 123 -4.43 -5.40 -22.87
C LEU A 123 -4.35 -3.93 -23.28
N THR A 124 -5.11 -3.58 -24.32
CA THR A 124 -5.18 -2.20 -24.83
C THR A 124 -6.63 -1.78 -25.01
N VAL A 125 -6.91 -0.49 -24.86
CA VAL A 125 -8.21 0.12 -25.11
C VAL A 125 -8.05 1.31 -26.04
N GLU A 126 -8.97 1.47 -26.98
CA GLU A 126 -8.90 2.53 -28.00
C GLU A 126 -9.16 3.92 -27.42
N ALA A 127 -9.97 4.02 -26.37
CA ALA A 127 -10.32 5.26 -25.73
C ALA A 127 -10.36 5.14 -24.20
N PRO A 128 -10.10 6.21 -23.43
CA PRO A 128 -10.10 6.22 -21.98
C PRO A 128 -11.51 6.16 -21.38
N LYS A 129 -12.29 5.14 -21.78
CA LYS A 129 -13.66 4.95 -21.33
C LYS A 129 -13.76 3.74 -20.39
N THR A 130 -14.36 3.94 -19.21
CA THR A 130 -14.60 2.86 -18.23
C THR A 130 -15.34 1.67 -18.82
N LYS A 131 -16.32 1.91 -19.68
CA LYS A 131 -17.11 0.86 -20.35
C LYS A 131 -16.24 -0.08 -21.21
N GLN A 132 -15.23 0.47 -21.90
CA GLN A 132 -14.32 -0.35 -22.71
C GLN A 132 -13.40 -1.21 -21.85
N VAL A 133 -12.86 -0.65 -20.76
CA VAL A 133 -12.02 -1.40 -19.82
C VAL A 133 -12.81 -2.52 -19.16
N ILE A 134 -14.02 -2.25 -18.68
CA ILE A 134 -14.89 -3.26 -18.09
C ILE A 134 -15.24 -4.37 -19.11
N LYS A 135 -15.55 -3.99 -20.35
CA LYS A 135 -15.81 -4.95 -21.42
C LYS A 135 -14.61 -5.86 -21.67
N ALA A 136 -13.41 -5.28 -21.81
CA ALA A 136 -12.18 -6.05 -22.02
C ALA A 136 -11.90 -7.04 -20.87
N LEU A 137 -12.17 -6.65 -19.62
CA LEU A 137 -12.03 -7.54 -18.47
C LEU A 137 -13.09 -8.65 -18.44
N ASN A 138 -14.32 -8.34 -18.83
CA ASN A 138 -15.40 -9.33 -18.91
C ASN A 138 -15.11 -10.37 -20.02
N ASP A 139 -14.59 -9.93 -21.16
CA ASP A 139 -14.19 -10.82 -22.26
C ASP A 139 -13.06 -11.78 -21.82
N LEU A 140 -12.24 -11.38 -20.81
CA LEU A 140 -11.25 -12.23 -20.17
C LEU A 140 -11.84 -13.13 -19.06
N GLY A 141 -13.14 -13.06 -18.78
CA GLY A 141 -13.80 -13.81 -17.71
C GLY A 141 -13.48 -13.29 -16.30
N VAL A 142 -13.12 -12.00 -16.18
CA VAL A 142 -12.82 -11.34 -14.90
C VAL A 142 -13.91 -10.30 -14.62
N GLU A 143 -15.12 -10.79 -14.26
CA GLU A 143 -16.31 -9.93 -14.21
C GLU A 143 -16.51 -9.20 -12.88
N LYS A 144 -16.17 -9.83 -11.73
CA LYS A 144 -16.52 -9.34 -10.39
C LYS A 144 -15.34 -9.34 -9.43
N GLY A 145 -15.48 -8.55 -8.37
CA GLY A 145 -14.49 -8.44 -7.29
C GLY A 145 -13.45 -7.38 -7.54
N LYS A 146 -12.51 -7.27 -6.61
CA LYS A 146 -11.36 -6.36 -6.72
C LYS A 146 -10.37 -6.90 -7.75
N ARG A 147 -10.08 -6.11 -8.75
CA ARG A 147 -9.24 -6.48 -9.90
C ARG A 147 -8.05 -5.55 -9.99
N LEU A 148 -6.89 -6.12 -10.28
CA LEU A 148 -5.67 -5.36 -10.52
C LEU A 148 -5.20 -5.61 -11.94
N ILE A 149 -5.03 -4.55 -12.72
CA ILE A 149 -4.40 -4.59 -14.05
C ILE A 149 -2.93 -4.23 -13.89
N VAL A 150 -2.05 -5.06 -14.48
CA VAL A 150 -0.59 -4.84 -14.46
C VAL A 150 -0.06 -4.85 -15.89
N THR A 151 0.57 -3.75 -16.28
CA THR A 151 1.18 -3.57 -17.61
C THR A 151 2.69 -3.32 -17.49
N GLU A 152 3.42 -3.44 -18.59
CA GLU A 152 4.85 -3.13 -18.67
C GLU A 152 5.13 -1.65 -18.44
N ALA A 153 4.51 -0.82 -19.27
CA ALA A 153 4.60 0.63 -19.26
C ALA A 153 3.24 1.24 -18.91
N MET A 154 3.24 2.51 -18.56
CA MET A 154 2.02 3.25 -18.28
C MET A 154 1.23 3.44 -19.58
N ASP A 155 0.00 2.93 -19.61
CA ASP A 155 -1.00 3.20 -20.63
C ASP A 155 -2.01 4.22 -20.07
N GLU A 156 -2.01 5.41 -20.66
CA GLU A 156 -2.87 6.51 -20.21
C GLU A 156 -4.36 6.19 -20.40
N ALA A 157 -4.74 5.50 -21.48
CA ALA A 157 -6.11 5.13 -21.75
C ALA A 157 -6.64 4.13 -20.71
N LEU A 158 -5.83 3.11 -20.36
CA LEU A 158 -6.15 2.16 -19.28
C LEU A 158 -6.22 2.85 -17.92
N LEU A 159 -5.27 3.72 -17.60
CA LEU A 159 -5.23 4.45 -16.33
C LEU A 159 -6.47 5.33 -16.16
N LEU A 160 -6.80 6.15 -17.15
CA LEU A 160 -7.94 7.05 -17.09
C LEU A 160 -9.27 6.28 -17.11
N GLY A 161 -9.33 5.18 -17.86
CA GLY A 161 -10.52 4.33 -17.95
C GLY A 161 -10.79 3.51 -16.67
N SER A 162 -9.74 3.16 -15.91
CA SER A 162 -9.85 2.34 -14.70
C SER A 162 -10.05 3.14 -13.41
N ARG A 163 -9.42 4.31 -13.27
CA ARG A 163 -9.30 5.06 -12.00
C ARG A 163 -10.62 5.41 -11.31
N ASN A 164 -11.74 5.53 -12.06
CA ASN A 164 -13.04 5.85 -11.48
C ASN A 164 -13.79 4.63 -10.91
N VAL A 165 -13.32 3.42 -11.21
CA VAL A 165 -13.94 2.18 -10.72
C VAL A 165 -13.24 1.76 -9.44
N ILE A 166 -13.96 1.78 -8.31
CA ILE A 166 -13.42 1.49 -6.97
C ILE A 166 -12.78 0.09 -6.88
N GLU A 167 -13.37 -0.89 -7.58
CA GLU A 167 -12.92 -2.28 -7.58
C GLU A 167 -11.75 -2.56 -8.55
N LEU A 168 -11.26 -1.54 -9.26
CA LEU A 168 -10.27 -1.69 -10.31
C LEU A 168 -9.01 -0.89 -10.02
N GLY A 169 -7.93 -1.60 -9.70
CA GLY A 169 -6.59 -1.02 -9.58
C GLY A 169 -5.82 -1.12 -10.89
N TYR A 170 -4.95 -0.14 -11.16
CA TYR A 170 -4.00 -0.16 -12.26
C TYR A 170 -2.59 0.10 -11.74
N ARG A 171 -1.63 -0.71 -12.16
CA ARG A 171 -0.20 -0.59 -11.81
C ARG A 171 0.67 -0.96 -13.00
N THR A 172 1.88 -0.47 -13.01
CA THR A 172 2.93 -0.99 -13.90
C THR A 172 3.80 -2.00 -13.15
N ALA A 173 4.51 -2.86 -13.86
CA ALA A 173 5.42 -3.85 -13.26
C ALA A 173 6.42 -3.21 -12.28
N GLY A 174 6.90 -1.99 -12.57
CA GLY A 174 7.84 -1.26 -11.72
C GLY A 174 7.22 -0.60 -10.48
N THR A 175 5.88 -0.43 -10.43
CA THR A 175 5.18 0.22 -9.31
C THR A 175 4.33 -0.76 -8.49
N LEU A 176 4.55 -2.07 -8.67
CA LEU A 176 3.84 -3.09 -7.92
C LEU A 176 4.15 -3.02 -6.43
N ASP A 177 3.09 -3.12 -5.65
CA ASP A 177 3.15 -3.14 -4.19
C ASP A 177 2.45 -4.40 -3.61
N PRO A 178 2.87 -4.86 -2.42
CA PRO A 178 2.33 -6.07 -1.82
C PRO A 178 0.85 -5.94 -1.44
N VAL A 179 0.39 -4.72 -1.15
CA VAL A 179 -1.00 -4.46 -0.72
C VAL A 179 -1.96 -4.67 -1.87
N SER A 180 -1.71 -4.03 -3.02
CA SER A 180 -2.59 -4.16 -4.19
C SER A 180 -2.66 -5.59 -4.73
N LEU A 181 -1.56 -6.37 -4.65
CA LEU A 181 -1.55 -7.77 -5.05
C LEU A 181 -2.37 -8.65 -4.10
N VAL A 182 -2.22 -8.47 -2.79
CA VAL A 182 -2.95 -9.28 -1.79
C VAL A 182 -4.44 -8.92 -1.79
N GLU A 183 -4.78 -7.64 -1.94
CA GLU A 183 -6.16 -7.15 -1.93
C GLU A 183 -6.97 -7.59 -3.16
N ALA A 184 -6.33 -7.75 -4.32
CA ALA A 184 -7.01 -8.08 -5.56
C ALA A 184 -7.54 -9.53 -5.56
N ASP A 185 -8.82 -9.73 -5.86
CA ASP A 185 -9.40 -11.07 -6.08
C ASP A 185 -8.87 -11.70 -7.37
N LYS A 186 -8.62 -10.89 -8.39
CA LYS A 186 -7.97 -11.30 -9.64
C LYS A 186 -6.95 -10.26 -10.09
N VAL A 187 -5.78 -10.75 -10.50
CA VAL A 187 -4.69 -9.93 -11.06
C VAL A 187 -4.57 -10.27 -12.55
N VAL A 188 -4.82 -9.30 -13.40
CA VAL A 188 -4.64 -9.41 -14.85
C VAL A 188 -3.28 -8.80 -15.20
N ILE A 189 -2.36 -9.60 -15.68
CA ILE A 189 -0.99 -9.17 -15.99
C ILE A 189 -0.66 -9.45 -17.45
N THR A 190 -0.04 -8.49 -18.14
CA THR A 190 0.46 -8.72 -19.50
C THR A 190 1.69 -9.60 -19.48
N GLN A 191 1.91 -10.35 -20.57
CA GLN A 191 3.05 -11.25 -20.71
C GLN A 191 4.40 -10.54 -20.50
N GLY A 192 4.55 -9.35 -21.04
CA GLY A 192 5.78 -8.59 -20.86
C GLY A 192 5.95 -8.05 -19.44
N ALA A 193 4.87 -7.61 -18.79
CA ALA A 193 4.94 -7.22 -17.38
C ALA A 193 5.33 -8.41 -16.49
N LEU A 194 4.84 -9.62 -16.79
CA LEU A 194 5.22 -10.83 -16.05
C LEU A 194 6.71 -11.14 -16.21
N LYS A 195 7.28 -11.00 -17.40
CA LYS A 195 8.73 -11.17 -17.64
C LYS A 195 9.56 -10.15 -16.86
N MET A 196 9.14 -8.88 -16.83
CA MET A 196 9.80 -7.83 -16.03
C MET A 196 9.77 -8.17 -14.53
N VAL A 197 8.65 -8.67 -14.03
CA VAL A 197 8.52 -9.12 -12.64
C VAL A 197 9.42 -10.31 -12.35
N GLU A 198 9.50 -11.27 -13.26
CA GLU A 198 10.39 -12.44 -13.14
C GLU A 198 11.86 -12.02 -13.07
N GLU A 199 12.31 -11.14 -13.97
CA GLU A 199 13.67 -10.59 -13.97
C GLU A 199 14.00 -9.84 -12.67
N TRP A 200 13.08 -9.00 -12.20
CA TRP A 200 13.27 -8.27 -10.95
C TRP A 200 13.35 -9.19 -9.72
N LEU A 201 12.60 -10.28 -9.72
CA LEU A 201 12.51 -11.23 -8.60
C LEU A 201 13.57 -12.36 -8.69
N SER A 202 14.25 -12.56 -9.77
CA SER A 202 15.31 -13.56 -9.97
C SER A 202 16.53 -13.43 -9.05
#